data_664aba75500d465edf87e8a3023241f4
#
_entry.id   664aba75500d465edf87e8a3023241f4
#
_cell.length_a   1.000
_cell.length_b   1.000
_cell.length_c   1.000
_cell.angle_alpha   90.00
_cell.angle_beta   90.00
_cell.angle_gamma   90.00
#
_symmetry.space_group_name_H-M   'P 1'
#
loop_
_entity.id
_entity.type
_entity.pdbx_description
1 polymer ?
#
loop_
_entity_poly.entity_id
_entity_poly.type
_entity_poly.pdbx_seq_one_letter_code
_entity_poly.pdbx_strand_id
1 'polypeptide(L)'
;LSAYGVYASKEAVASARNGILAAPSFDLDESDLEHITNLVSTSGNRAVISHGGASVEMSLPAAGLHYAVDAALAIGMASKIAGSEFQVEVAAVAISDLQAVYGRGEVIHHQGQNIEIIMMKNLPSLQANLDALQESPKTVWISVDEGTPDPSWIYDIDLGKLRHANVISGTKTYQWATRLAYENIPFGELIEDENAALEYFLNIPGTEKTAVINYEQMMWLRKRLGLLDLEGGSV
;
A
#
# COMPACT_ATOMS: atom_id res chain seq x y z
N LEU A 1 -12.39 -4.00 -13.94
CA LEU A 1 -12.78 -4.42 -12.59
C LEU A 1 -11.61 -4.09 -11.69
N SER A 2 -11.78 -3.07 -10.83
CA SER A 2 -10.78 -2.76 -9.82
C SER A 2 -10.66 -3.98 -8.90
N ALA A 3 -9.45 -4.31 -8.46
CA ALA A 3 -9.20 -5.34 -7.46
C ALA A 3 -10.09 -5.18 -6.22
N TYR A 4 -10.58 -3.99 -5.96
CA TYR A 4 -11.51 -3.65 -4.90
C TYR A 4 -12.91 -4.27 -5.03
N GLY A 5 -13.40 -4.56 -6.23
CA GLY A 5 -14.68 -5.25 -6.42
C GLY A 5 -14.65 -6.74 -6.02
N VAL A 6 -13.46 -7.32 -5.94
CA VAL A 6 -13.25 -8.73 -5.58
C VAL A 6 -13.23 -8.94 -4.06
N TYR A 7 -12.97 -7.88 -3.29
CA TYR A 7 -12.80 -7.95 -1.82
C TYR A 7 -14.07 -7.63 -1.03
N ALA A 8 -15.25 -7.73 -1.64
CA ALA A 8 -16.51 -7.44 -0.96
C ALA A 8 -16.90 -8.49 0.11
N SER A 9 -16.17 -9.61 0.23
CA SER A 9 -16.42 -10.63 1.25
C SER A 9 -15.12 -11.28 1.74
N LYS A 10 -15.16 -11.89 2.94
CA LYS A 10 -14.05 -12.70 3.47
C LYS A 10 -13.73 -13.90 2.57
N GLU A 11 -14.74 -14.44 1.90
CA GLU A 11 -14.62 -15.55 0.96
C GLU A 11 -13.90 -15.10 -0.31
N ALA A 12 -14.18 -13.90 -0.81
CA ALA A 12 -13.46 -13.32 -1.95
C ALA A 12 -11.98 -13.08 -1.62
N VAL A 13 -11.67 -12.63 -0.40
CA VAL A 13 -10.28 -12.50 0.07
C VAL A 13 -9.60 -13.85 0.20
N ALA A 14 -10.30 -14.87 0.72
CA ALA A 14 -9.78 -16.22 0.82
C ALA A 14 -9.52 -16.83 -0.57
N SER A 15 -10.43 -16.62 -1.53
CA SER A 15 -10.25 -17.04 -2.92
C SER A 15 -9.07 -16.33 -3.58
N ALA A 16 -8.92 -15.01 -3.37
CA ALA A 16 -7.76 -14.27 -3.84
C ALA A 16 -6.45 -14.74 -3.18
N ARG A 17 -6.47 -15.07 -1.88
CA ARG A 17 -5.33 -15.67 -1.18
C ARG A 17 -4.91 -17.01 -1.77
N ASN A 18 -5.86 -17.81 -2.22
CA ASN A 18 -5.61 -19.10 -2.85
C ASN A 18 -5.27 -18.95 -4.35
N GLY A 19 -5.15 -17.72 -4.86
CA GLY A 19 -4.82 -17.43 -6.24
C GLY A 19 -5.90 -17.85 -7.24
N ILE A 20 -7.07 -18.21 -6.79
CA ILE A 20 -8.19 -18.57 -7.68
C ILE A 20 -8.78 -17.27 -8.23
N LEU A 21 -8.28 -16.86 -9.36
CA LEU A 21 -8.94 -15.90 -10.25
C LEU A 21 -10.06 -16.58 -11.05
N ALA A 22 -10.78 -17.46 -10.43
CA ALA A 22 -11.99 -17.99 -11.00
C ALA A 22 -13.09 -16.94 -10.81
N ALA A 23 -13.43 -16.23 -11.85
CA ALA A 23 -14.79 -15.73 -11.94
C ALA A 23 -15.74 -16.96 -11.80
N PRO A 24 -16.77 -16.87 -10.96
CA PRO A 24 -17.63 -18.04 -10.65
C PRO A 24 -18.37 -18.67 -11.82
N SER A 25 -18.09 -18.28 -13.03
CA SER A 25 -18.83 -18.68 -14.24
C SER A 25 -17.95 -19.22 -15.38
N PHE A 26 -16.69 -19.54 -15.14
CA PHE A 26 -15.88 -20.23 -16.14
C PHE A 26 -15.76 -21.70 -15.79
N ASP A 27 -16.39 -22.56 -16.59
CA ASP A 27 -16.02 -23.97 -16.67
C ASP A 27 -14.60 -24.02 -17.25
N LEU A 28 -13.62 -24.23 -16.36
CA LEU A 28 -12.24 -24.47 -16.76
C LEU A 28 -12.15 -25.92 -17.26
N ASP A 29 -11.76 -26.13 -18.52
CA ASP A 29 -11.41 -27.44 -18.97
C ASP A 29 -9.98 -27.83 -18.51
N GLU A 30 -9.58 -29.10 -18.68
CA GLU A 30 -8.27 -29.57 -18.22
C GLU A 30 -7.11 -28.84 -18.91
N SER A 31 -7.29 -28.28 -20.10
CA SER A 31 -6.29 -27.50 -20.83
C SER A 31 -6.06 -26.13 -20.21
N ASP A 32 -7.03 -25.58 -19.47
CA ASP A 32 -6.88 -24.30 -18.76
C ASP A 32 -6.03 -24.43 -17.49
N LEU A 33 -5.88 -25.65 -16.94
CA LEU A 33 -5.11 -25.89 -15.71
C LEU A 33 -3.62 -25.58 -15.87
N GLU A 34 -3.08 -25.73 -17.08
CA GLU A 34 -1.67 -25.39 -17.37
C GLU A 34 -1.39 -23.89 -17.25
N HIS A 35 -2.44 -23.06 -17.30
CA HIS A 35 -2.33 -21.61 -17.23
C HIS A 35 -2.84 -21.02 -15.89
N ILE A 36 -3.18 -21.88 -14.93
CA ILE A 36 -3.64 -21.42 -13.61
C ILE A 36 -2.46 -20.83 -12.84
N THR A 37 -2.65 -19.59 -12.42
CA THR A 37 -1.72 -18.88 -11.54
C THR A 37 -2.31 -18.81 -10.14
N ASN A 38 -1.56 -19.29 -9.14
CA ASN A 38 -1.98 -19.28 -7.75
C ASN A 38 -0.99 -18.51 -6.89
N LEU A 39 -1.49 -17.64 -6.02
CA LEU A 39 -0.69 -17.11 -4.91
C LEU A 39 -0.64 -18.19 -3.81
N VAL A 40 0.55 -18.78 -3.63
CA VAL A 40 0.78 -19.86 -2.65
C VAL A 40 0.96 -19.28 -1.26
N SER A 41 1.82 -18.26 -1.14
CA SER A 41 2.07 -17.58 0.14
C SER A 41 2.61 -16.16 -0.08
N THR A 42 2.47 -15.33 0.95
CA THR A 42 3.11 -14.01 1.00
C THR A 42 3.56 -13.70 2.42
N SER A 43 4.69 -13.02 2.56
CA SER A 43 5.24 -12.58 3.84
C SER A 43 6.10 -11.33 3.62
N GLY A 44 5.76 -10.21 4.27
CA GLY A 44 6.41 -8.93 4.02
C GLY A 44 6.31 -8.53 2.54
N ASN A 45 7.45 -8.32 1.90
CA ASN A 45 7.57 -8.02 0.48
C ASN A 45 7.97 -9.24 -0.37
N ARG A 46 7.66 -10.46 0.06
CA ARG A 46 7.92 -11.68 -0.70
C ARG A 46 6.63 -12.41 -1.01
N ALA A 47 6.56 -13.00 -2.19
CA ALA A 47 5.47 -13.89 -2.58
C ALA A 47 6.01 -15.17 -3.22
N VAL A 48 5.28 -16.26 -3.02
CA VAL A 48 5.44 -17.51 -3.77
C VAL A 48 4.21 -17.66 -4.64
N ILE A 49 4.45 -17.77 -5.94
CA ILE A 49 3.38 -17.92 -6.94
C ILE A 49 3.65 -19.21 -7.71
N SER A 50 2.60 -20.00 -7.91
CA SER A 50 2.64 -21.16 -8.81
C SER A 50 1.96 -20.85 -10.13
N HIS A 51 2.53 -21.32 -11.23
CA HIS A 51 1.97 -21.23 -12.57
C HIS A 51 2.36 -22.45 -13.39
N GLY A 52 1.41 -23.11 -14.04
CA GLY A 52 1.68 -24.29 -14.86
C GLY A 52 2.41 -25.42 -14.11
N GLY A 53 2.17 -25.57 -12.80
CA GLY A 53 2.84 -26.56 -11.95
C GLY A 53 4.23 -26.15 -11.43
N ALA A 54 4.85 -25.09 -11.95
CA ALA A 54 6.07 -24.51 -11.41
C ALA A 54 5.75 -23.51 -10.29
N SER A 55 6.60 -23.41 -9.28
CA SER A 55 6.49 -22.42 -8.21
C SER A 55 7.74 -21.54 -8.19
N VAL A 56 7.54 -20.23 -8.14
CA VAL A 56 8.63 -19.26 -8.07
C VAL A 56 8.44 -18.34 -6.86
N GLU A 57 9.54 -18.03 -6.20
CA GLU A 57 9.61 -16.99 -5.18
C GLU A 57 10.05 -15.68 -5.84
N MET A 58 9.47 -14.58 -5.43
CA MET A 58 9.81 -13.24 -5.93
C MET A 58 9.75 -12.19 -4.84
N SER A 59 10.51 -11.12 -5.03
CA SER A 59 10.34 -9.89 -4.27
C SER A 59 9.20 -9.06 -4.86
N LEU A 60 8.43 -8.44 -3.99
CA LEU A 60 7.37 -7.50 -4.38
C LEU A 60 7.89 -6.08 -4.25
N PRO A 61 7.36 -5.11 -5.00
CA PRO A 61 7.72 -3.70 -4.89
C PRO A 61 7.53 -3.13 -3.48
N ALA A 62 6.53 -3.62 -2.75
CA ALA A 62 6.30 -3.29 -1.35
C ALA A 62 5.60 -4.43 -0.62
N ALA A 63 5.53 -4.34 0.71
CA ALA A 63 4.81 -5.30 1.53
C ALA A 63 3.30 -5.16 1.37
N GLY A 64 2.59 -6.28 1.43
CA GLY A 64 1.14 -6.32 1.44
C GLY A 64 0.53 -7.37 0.52
N LEU A 65 -0.58 -7.94 0.97
CA LEU A 65 -1.31 -8.96 0.23
C LEU A 65 -1.73 -8.50 -1.18
N HIS A 66 -2.11 -7.22 -1.32
CA HIS A 66 -2.54 -6.66 -2.60
C HIS A 66 -1.42 -6.72 -3.66
N TYR A 67 -0.16 -6.45 -3.30
CA TYR A 67 0.96 -6.59 -4.22
C TYR A 67 1.17 -8.04 -4.66
N ALA A 68 1.01 -8.98 -3.75
CA ALA A 68 1.14 -10.40 -4.08
C ALA A 68 0.01 -10.87 -5.02
N VAL A 69 -1.20 -10.39 -4.81
CA VAL A 69 -2.35 -10.66 -5.68
C VAL A 69 -2.15 -10.02 -7.05
N ASP A 70 -1.74 -8.75 -7.09
CA ASP A 70 -1.48 -8.05 -8.36
C ASP A 70 -0.35 -8.74 -9.16
N ALA A 71 0.70 -9.24 -8.48
CA ALA A 71 1.77 -10.00 -9.12
C ALA A 71 1.25 -11.32 -9.71
N ALA A 72 0.42 -12.07 -8.98
CA ALA A 72 -0.19 -13.29 -9.49
C ALA A 72 -1.09 -13.02 -10.71
N LEU A 73 -1.88 -11.93 -10.66
CA LEU A 73 -2.67 -11.47 -11.78
C LEU A 73 -1.82 -11.12 -13.00
N ALA A 74 -0.75 -10.37 -12.81
CA ALA A 74 0.15 -9.96 -13.87
C ALA A 74 0.82 -11.17 -14.54
N ILE A 75 1.27 -12.16 -13.77
CA ILE A 75 1.82 -13.42 -14.28
C ILE A 75 0.77 -14.16 -15.10
N GLY A 76 -0.44 -14.33 -14.58
CA GLY A 76 -1.52 -15.01 -15.30
C GLY A 76 -1.90 -14.32 -16.61
N MET A 77 -1.95 -12.99 -16.63
CA MET A 77 -2.19 -12.22 -17.84
C MET A 77 -1.03 -12.32 -18.84
N ALA A 78 0.21 -12.18 -18.37
CA ALA A 78 1.40 -12.26 -19.21
C ALA A 78 1.51 -13.64 -19.87
N SER A 79 1.20 -14.72 -19.15
CA SER A 79 1.24 -16.07 -19.71
C SER A 79 0.22 -16.25 -20.85
N LYS A 80 -0.99 -15.68 -20.71
CA LYS A 80 -2.01 -15.73 -21.77
C LYS A 80 -1.60 -14.92 -23.01
N ILE A 81 -0.86 -13.83 -22.84
CA ILE A 81 -0.39 -12.99 -23.93
C ILE A 81 0.80 -13.64 -24.65
N ALA A 82 1.78 -14.15 -23.91
CA ALA A 82 3.00 -14.71 -24.47
C ALA A 82 2.83 -16.18 -24.93
N GLY A 83 1.78 -16.87 -24.47
CA GLY A 83 1.51 -18.26 -24.84
C GLY A 83 2.69 -19.16 -24.52
N SER A 84 3.11 -19.99 -25.47
CA SER A 84 4.21 -20.98 -25.31
C SER A 84 5.59 -20.35 -25.05
N GLU A 85 5.76 -19.06 -25.25
CA GLU A 85 7.03 -18.36 -24.98
C GLU A 85 7.12 -17.85 -23.55
N PHE A 86 6.05 -17.97 -22.75
CA PHE A 86 6.02 -17.49 -21.38
C PHE A 86 6.94 -18.34 -20.48
N GLN A 87 7.73 -17.64 -19.65
CA GLN A 87 8.59 -18.25 -18.63
C GLN A 87 8.31 -17.55 -17.30
N VAL A 88 7.78 -18.30 -16.34
CA VAL A 88 7.38 -17.74 -15.03
C VAL A 88 8.56 -17.20 -14.24
N GLU A 89 9.75 -17.77 -14.40
CA GLU A 89 10.99 -17.30 -13.76
C GLU A 89 11.40 -15.93 -14.28
N VAL A 90 11.26 -15.70 -15.60
CA VAL A 90 11.55 -14.39 -16.21
C VAL A 90 10.56 -13.33 -15.72
N ALA A 91 9.29 -13.68 -15.64
CA ALA A 91 8.26 -12.78 -15.11
C ALA A 91 8.51 -12.46 -13.63
N ALA A 92 8.93 -13.44 -12.83
CA ALA A 92 9.26 -13.24 -11.41
C ALA A 92 10.45 -12.29 -11.22
N VAL A 93 11.48 -12.40 -12.05
CA VAL A 93 12.61 -11.45 -12.04
C VAL A 93 12.14 -10.06 -12.41
N ALA A 94 11.36 -9.93 -13.49
CA ALA A 94 10.84 -8.64 -13.92
C ALA A 94 9.99 -7.94 -12.84
N ILE A 95 9.16 -8.70 -12.11
CA ILE A 95 8.38 -8.15 -10.98
C ILE A 95 9.30 -7.75 -9.83
N SER A 96 10.34 -8.54 -9.55
CA SER A 96 11.29 -8.25 -8.46
C SER A 96 12.11 -6.97 -8.70
N ASP A 97 12.26 -6.56 -9.95
CA ASP A 97 12.96 -5.34 -10.34
C ASP A 97 12.06 -4.09 -10.32
N LEU A 98 10.74 -4.27 -10.12
CA LEU A 98 9.81 -3.14 -10.03
C LEU A 98 9.99 -2.38 -8.71
N GLN A 99 9.85 -1.08 -8.78
CA GLN A 99 9.77 -0.23 -7.60
C GLN A 99 8.32 0.02 -7.18
N ALA A 100 8.12 0.30 -5.89
CA ALA A 100 6.82 0.66 -5.38
C ALA A 100 6.28 1.91 -6.10
N VAL A 101 5.01 1.86 -6.48
CA VAL A 101 4.32 2.99 -7.07
C VAL A 101 3.92 3.97 -5.96
N TYR A 102 3.94 5.25 -6.27
CA TYR A 102 3.61 6.37 -5.38
C TYR A 102 2.66 6.03 -4.23
N GLY A 103 3.12 6.31 -3.00
CA GLY A 103 2.33 6.21 -1.79
C GLY A 103 1.88 4.79 -1.39
N ARG A 104 2.28 3.76 -2.13
CA ARG A 104 1.91 2.37 -1.84
C ARG A 104 3.10 1.60 -1.27
N GLY A 105 3.45 1.88 -0.02
CA GLY A 105 4.67 1.36 0.60
C GLY A 105 5.94 2.02 0.04
N GLU A 106 5.79 3.20 -0.53
CA GLU A 106 6.92 4.02 -0.98
C GLU A 106 7.74 4.48 0.22
N VAL A 107 9.07 4.38 0.11
CA VAL A 107 10.00 4.96 1.06
C VAL A 107 10.78 6.08 0.38
N ILE A 108 10.60 7.30 0.87
CA ILE A 108 11.30 8.47 0.38
C ILE A 108 12.59 8.63 1.19
N HIS A 109 13.73 8.70 0.50
CA HIS A 109 15.02 8.99 1.12
C HIS A 109 15.30 10.50 1.06
N HIS A 110 15.32 11.16 2.22
CA HIS A 110 15.55 12.59 2.30
C HIS A 110 16.49 12.94 3.47
N GLN A 111 17.61 13.60 3.17
CA GLN A 111 18.60 14.08 4.17
C GLN A 111 19.00 13.00 5.21
N GLY A 112 19.21 11.76 4.75
CA GLY A 112 19.60 10.64 5.63
C GLY A 112 18.45 10.04 6.44
N GLN A 113 17.22 10.42 6.15
CA GLN A 113 16.00 9.87 6.75
C GLN A 113 15.24 9.02 5.72
N ASN A 114 14.57 7.99 6.19
CA ASN A 114 13.64 7.15 5.44
C ASN A 114 12.22 7.52 5.84
N ILE A 115 11.43 8.01 4.90
CA ILE A 115 10.04 8.40 5.12
C ILE A 115 9.15 7.40 4.40
N GLU A 116 8.55 6.48 5.15
CA GLU A 116 7.57 5.54 4.62
C GLU A 116 6.23 6.25 4.44
N ILE A 117 5.63 6.10 3.26
CA ILE A 117 4.34 6.68 2.93
C ILE A 117 3.24 5.63 3.12
N ILE A 118 2.35 5.87 4.06
CA ILE A 118 1.09 5.15 4.20
C ILE A 118 -0.02 6.03 3.61
N MET A 119 -0.33 5.78 2.34
CA MET A 119 -1.37 6.55 1.67
C MET A 119 -2.75 6.08 2.11
N MET A 120 -3.57 7.04 2.58
CA MET A 120 -4.97 6.82 2.86
C MET A 120 -5.85 7.36 1.73
N LYS A 121 -6.61 6.51 1.11
CA LYS A 121 -7.59 6.90 0.08
C LYS A 121 -9.03 6.67 0.56
N ASN A 122 -9.23 5.59 1.26
CA ASN A 122 -10.50 5.13 1.82
C ASN A 122 -10.21 4.12 2.93
N LEU A 123 -11.24 3.70 3.65
CA LEU A 123 -11.15 2.74 4.75
C LEU A 123 -10.39 1.46 4.36
N PRO A 124 -10.75 0.70 3.29
CA PRO A 124 -10.05 -0.54 2.95
C PRO A 124 -8.57 -0.34 2.65
N SER A 125 -8.20 0.77 1.99
CA SER A 125 -6.80 1.01 1.62
C SER A 125 -5.94 1.36 2.84
N LEU A 126 -6.43 2.21 3.74
CA LEU A 126 -5.71 2.53 4.97
C LEU A 126 -5.61 1.31 5.88
N GLN A 127 -6.71 0.55 6.07
CA GLN A 127 -6.70 -0.64 6.89
C GLN A 127 -5.68 -1.68 6.39
N ALA A 128 -5.68 -1.95 5.07
CA ALA A 128 -4.72 -2.89 4.49
C ALA A 128 -3.26 -2.46 4.70
N ASN A 129 -2.98 -1.16 4.60
CA ASN A 129 -1.64 -0.62 4.84
C ASN A 129 -1.25 -0.71 6.33
N LEU A 130 -2.17 -0.40 7.24
CA LEU A 130 -1.92 -0.54 8.67
C LEU A 130 -1.71 -2.00 9.08
N ASP A 131 -2.51 -2.91 8.55
CA ASP A 131 -2.40 -4.35 8.82
C ASP A 131 -1.07 -4.93 8.32
N ALA A 132 -0.50 -4.36 7.26
CA ALA A 132 0.80 -4.77 6.72
C ALA A 132 1.99 -4.36 7.59
N LEU A 133 1.83 -3.39 8.49
CA LEU A 133 2.89 -2.98 9.41
C LEU A 133 3.32 -4.15 10.31
N GLN A 134 4.62 -4.42 10.35
CA GLN A 134 5.18 -5.45 11.23
C GLN A 134 5.28 -4.96 12.67
N GLU A 135 5.63 -3.67 12.84
CA GLU A 135 5.77 -3.00 14.12
C GLU A 135 5.07 -1.63 14.08
N SER A 136 4.77 -1.09 15.25
CA SER A 136 4.27 0.29 15.36
C SER A 136 5.35 1.27 14.93
N PRO A 137 5.06 2.21 14.02
CA PRO A 137 6.01 3.23 13.60
C PRO A 137 6.46 4.09 14.77
N LYS A 138 7.74 4.52 14.78
CA LYS A 138 8.34 5.28 15.88
C LYS A 138 8.11 6.79 15.77
N THR A 139 8.02 7.29 14.56
CA THR A 139 7.76 8.72 14.28
C THR A 139 6.66 8.81 13.27
N VAL A 140 5.51 9.33 13.66
CA VAL A 140 4.30 9.34 12.85
C VAL A 140 3.82 10.76 12.64
N TRP A 141 3.60 11.10 11.38
CA TRP A 141 2.90 12.29 10.94
C TRP A 141 1.62 11.89 10.23
N ILE A 142 0.48 12.43 10.68
CA ILE A 142 -0.81 12.27 10.01
C ILE A 142 -1.17 13.60 9.36
N SER A 143 -1.36 13.61 8.04
CA SER A 143 -1.74 14.82 7.31
C SER A 143 -2.81 14.53 6.27
N VAL A 144 -3.94 15.21 6.41
CA VAL A 144 -5.11 15.03 5.53
C VAL A 144 -5.73 16.37 5.20
N ASP A 145 -5.97 16.61 3.93
CA ASP A 145 -6.60 17.83 3.43
C ASP A 145 -8.00 17.62 2.84
N GLU A 146 -8.51 18.64 2.14
CA GLU A 146 -9.85 18.66 1.56
C GLU A 146 -10.11 17.62 0.46
N GLY A 147 -9.07 16.97 -0.09
CA GLY A 147 -9.21 15.85 -1.03
C GLY A 147 -9.93 14.63 -0.42
N THR A 148 -10.16 14.67 0.90
CA THR A 148 -11.01 13.69 1.60
C THR A 148 -12.29 14.39 2.08
N PRO A 149 -13.32 14.55 1.23
CA PRO A 149 -14.50 15.36 1.54
C PRO A 149 -15.35 14.76 2.67
N ASP A 150 -15.41 13.45 2.80
CA ASP A 150 -16.09 12.76 3.90
C ASP A 150 -15.10 11.86 4.65
N PRO A 151 -14.54 12.33 5.77
CA PRO A 151 -13.63 11.55 6.60
C PRO A 151 -14.34 10.64 7.62
N SER A 152 -15.66 10.49 7.58
CA SER A 152 -16.40 9.73 8.61
C SER A 152 -15.94 8.28 8.74
N TRP A 153 -15.44 7.69 7.65
CA TRP A 153 -14.89 6.33 7.65
C TRP A 153 -13.65 6.15 8.54
N ILE A 154 -13.00 7.22 8.99
CA ILE A 154 -11.87 7.11 9.94
C ILE A 154 -12.30 6.53 11.30
N TYR A 155 -13.58 6.62 11.64
CA TYR A 155 -14.11 6.06 12.87
C TYR A 155 -14.28 4.53 12.83
N ASP A 156 -14.29 3.94 11.64
CA ASP A 156 -14.41 2.49 11.44
C ASP A 156 -13.04 1.79 11.26
N ILE A 157 -11.94 2.56 11.23
CA ILE A 157 -10.58 2.01 11.09
C ILE A 157 -10.09 1.43 12.42
N ASP A 158 -9.49 0.24 12.36
CA ASP A 158 -8.68 -0.30 13.44
C ASP A 158 -7.28 0.36 13.43
N LEU A 159 -7.04 1.22 14.40
CA LEU A 159 -5.78 1.94 14.58
C LEU A 159 -4.78 1.20 15.49
N GLY A 160 -5.03 -0.04 15.89
CA GLY A 160 -4.22 -0.77 16.86
C GLY A 160 -2.73 -0.88 16.56
N LYS A 161 -2.34 -0.67 15.28
CA LYS A 161 -0.93 -0.60 14.86
C LYS A 161 -0.30 0.79 15.04
N LEU A 162 -1.10 1.85 15.13
CA LEU A 162 -0.64 3.21 15.41
C LEU A 162 -0.77 3.46 16.92
N ARG A 163 0.34 3.39 17.64
CA ARG A 163 0.35 3.60 19.09
C ARG A 163 0.51 5.05 19.50
N HIS A 164 0.82 5.93 18.57
CA HIS A 164 0.94 7.38 18.76
C HIS A 164 0.99 8.09 17.40
N ALA A 165 0.79 9.42 17.43
CA ALA A 165 1.13 10.33 16.34
C ALA A 165 1.98 11.47 16.91
N ASN A 166 3.09 11.84 16.29
CA ASN A 166 3.94 12.93 16.76
C ASN A 166 3.41 14.29 16.32
N VAL A 167 2.84 14.36 15.12
CA VAL A 167 2.23 15.57 14.58
C VAL A 167 1.02 15.23 13.73
N ILE A 168 0.00 16.06 13.81
CA ILE A 168 -1.20 15.98 12.98
C ILE A 168 -1.37 17.32 12.27
N SER A 169 -1.62 17.31 10.96
CA SER A 169 -1.75 18.53 10.16
C SER A 169 -2.81 18.40 9.06
N GLY A 170 -2.94 19.48 8.28
CA GLY A 170 -3.91 19.59 7.20
C GLY A 170 -5.29 20.03 7.69
N THR A 171 -6.25 20.12 6.77
CA THR A 171 -7.60 20.64 7.08
C THR A 171 -8.42 19.71 7.97
N LYS A 172 -8.03 18.43 8.09
CA LYS A 172 -8.69 17.41 8.94
C LYS A 172 -7.96 17.15 10.27
N THR A 173 -7.10 18.05 10.68
CA THR A 173 -6.30 17.94 11.92
C THR A 173 -7.14 17.58 13.16
N TYR A 174 -8.22 18.31 13.39
CA TYR A 174 -9.04 18.10 14.60
C TYR A 174 -9.90 16.83 14.53
N GLN A 175 -10.32 16.40 13.35
CA GLN A 175 -11.02 15.14 13.17
C GLN A 175 -10.11 13.96 13.53
N TRP A 176 -8.86 13.99 13.06
CA TRP A 176 -7.87 12.97 13.41
C TRP A 176 -7.49 13.01 14.88
N ALA A 177 -7.27 14.19 15.46
CA ALA A 177 -7.01 14.33 16.90
C ALA A 177 -8.16 13.75 17.73
N THR A 178 -9.41 14.06 17.35
CA THR A 178 -10.59 13.51 17.99
C THR A 178 -10.64 11.98 17.87
N ARG A 179 -10.35 11.44 16.68
CA ARG A 179 -10.34 10.00 16.45
C ARG A 179 -9.30 9.27 17.32
N LEU A 180 -8.07 9.80 17.38
CA LEU A 180 -7.02 9.24 18.23
C LEU A 180 -7.37 9.32 19.72
N ALA A 181 -7.98 10.43 20.15
CA ALA A 181 -8.43 10.58 21.52
C ALA A 181 -9.50 9.55 21.91
N TYR A 182 -10.42 9.19 21.02
CA TYR A 182 -11.42 8.13 21.26
C TYR A 182 -10.78 6.77 21.47
N GLU A 183 -9.68 6.47 20.79
CA GLU A 183 -8.94 5.22 20.94
C GLU A 183 -7.89 5.26 22.08
N ASN A 184 -7.80 6.37 22.81
CA ASN A 184 -6.75 6.61 23.79
C ASN A 184 -5.34 6.49 23.21
N ILE A 185 -5.17 6.83 21.92
CA ILE A 185 -3.89 6.89 21.25
C ILE A 185 -3.30 8.28 21.49
N PRO A 186 -2.14 8.39 22.16
CA PRO A 186 -1.51 9.69 22.41
C PRO A 186 -1.07 10.36 21.12
N PHE A 187 -1.19 11.69 21.08
CA PHE A 187 -0.67 12.50 19.99
C PHE A 187 0.04 13.75 20.52
N GLY A 188 0.97 14.24 19.70
CA GLY A 188 1.77 15.42 20.00
C GLY A 188 1.16 16.69 19.41
N GLU A 189 1.91 17.36 18.55
CA GLU A 189 1.56 18.70 18.06
C GLU A 189 0.45 18.68 17.01
N LEU A 190 -0.44 19.64 17.10
CA LEU A 190 -1.45 19.96 16.09
C LEU A 190 -1.00 21.20 15.33
N ILE A 191 -0.52 21.03 14.11
CA ILE A 191 0.08 22.08 13.29
C ILE A 191 -0.68 22.17 11.96
N GLU A 192 -1.56 23.16 11.81
CA GLU A 192 -2.39 23.29 10.61
C GLU A 192 -1.57 23.66 9.35
N ASP A 193 -0.51 24.47 9.52
CA ASP A 193 0.38 24.83 8.41
C ASP A 193 1.26 23.64 8.01
N GLU A 194 1.12 23.20 6.77
CA GLU A 194 1.79 22.00 6.26
C GLU A 194 3.31 22.11 6.20
N ASN A 195 3.83 23.32 5.91
CA ASN A 195 5.30 23.52 5.86
C ASN A 195 5.87 23.47 7.26
N ALA A 196 5.22 24.09 8.23
CA ALA A 196 5.64 24.04 9.63
C ALA A 196 5.51 22.61 10.19
N ALA A 197 4.46 21.87 9.83
CA ALA A 197 4.29 20.48 10.22
C ALA A 197 5.39 19.59 9.64
N LEU A 198 5.73 19.75 8.36
CA LEU A 198 6.83 19.01 7.73
C LEU A 198 8.17 19.34 8.38
N GLU A 199 8.45 20.61 8.62
CA GLU A 199 9.70 21.02 9.31
C GLU A 199 9.78 20.41 10.71
N TYR A 200 8.71 20.48 11.48
CA TYR A 200 8.62 19.83 12.79
C TYR A 200 8.85 18.33 12.69
N PHE A 201 8.17 17.65 11.79
CA PHE A 201 8.28 16.20 11.59
C PHE A 201 9.71 15.77 11.21
N LEU A 202 10.35 16.48 10.30
CA LEU A 202 11.73 16.19 9.89
C LEU A 202 12.75 16.41 11.02
N ASN A 203 12.48 17.36 11.92
CA ASN A 203 13.36 17.67 13.05
C ASN A 203 13.18 16.73 14.26
N ILE A 204 12.15 15.87 14.30
CA ILE A 204 12.04 14.84 15.34
C ILE A 204 13.23 13.89 15.23
N PRO A 205 13.92 13.56 16.32
CA PRO A 205 15.05 12.63 16.29
C PRO A 205 14.69 11.25 15.72
N GLY A 206 15.61 10.65 14.96
CA GLY A 206 15.45 9.34 14.34
C GLY A 206 15.42 9.40 12.83
N THR A 207 15.87 8.31 12.20
CA THR A 207 15.98 8.20 10.74
C THR A 207 14.75 7.54 10.09
N GLU A 208 14.01 6.73 10.84
CA GLU A 208 12.81 6.04 10.35
C GLU A 208 11.57 6.85 10.71
N LYS A 209 10.84 7.27 9.70
CA LYS A 209 9.66 8.13 9.80
C LYS A 209 8.52 7.56 8.99
N THR A 210 7.29 7.79 9.40
CA THR A 210 6.08 7.33 8.71
C THR A 210 5.12 8.49 8.53
N ALA A 211 4.73 8.75 7.30
CA ALA A 211 3.72 9.74 6.94
C ALA A 211 2.42 9.02 6.52
N VAL A 212 1.37 9.18 7.32
CA VAL A 212 0.02 8.66 7.04
C VAL A 212 -0.77 9.80 6.42
N ILE A 213 -0.88 9.80 5.10
CA ILE A 213 -1.32 10.97 4.32
C ILE A 213 -2.29 10.58 3.21
N ASN A 214 -3.16 11.52 2.80
CA ASN A 214 -3.99 11.32 1.63
C ASN A 214 -3.22 11.64 0.33
N TYR A 215 -3.86 11.44 -0.83
CA TYR A 215 -3.20 11.57 -2.12
C TYR A 215 -2.64 12.98 -2.35
N GLU A 216 -3.41 13.99 -2.05
CA GLU A 216 -3.05 15.40 -2.26
C GLU A 216 -1.85 15.78 -1.39
N GLN A 217 -1.86 15.38 -0.12
CA GLN A 217 -0.74 15.60 0.81
C GLN A 217 0.51 14.82 0.38
N MET A 218 0.34 13.62 -0.16
CA MET A 218 1.45 12.84 -0.72
C MET A 218 2.10 13.58 -1.90
N MET A 219 1.29 14.07 -2.84
CA MET A 219 1.80 14.81 -3.99
C MET A 219 2.48 16.12 -3.58
N TRP A 220 1.89 16.82 -2.62
CA TRP A 220 2.51 18.02 -2.03
C TRP A 220 3.86 17.69 -1.36
N LEU A 221 3.92 16.64 -0.53
CA LEU A 221 5.14 16.20 0.14
C LEU A 221 6.23 15.84 -0.87
N ARG A 222 5.91 15.05 -1.88
CA ARG A 222 6.84 14.66 -2.95
C ARG A 222 7.43 15.88 -3.64
N LYS A 223 6.58 16.83 -4.04
CA LYS A 223 7.01 18.09 -4.65
C LYS A 223 7.92 18.88 -3.71
N ARG A 224 7.56 18.97 -2.43
CA ARG A 224 8.32 19.72 -1.43
C ARG A 224 9.71 19.11 -1.17
N LEU A 225 9.83 17.79 -1.28
CA LEU A 225 11.11 17.07 -1.15
C LEU A 225 11.91 16.98 -2.46
N GLY A 226 11.45 17.62 -3.53
CA GLY A 226 12.13 17.68 -4.82
C GLY A 226 12.05 16.40 -5.64
N LEU A 227 11.03 15.56 -5.42
CA LEU A 227 10.78 14.36 -6.20
C LEU A 227 9.98 14.68 -7.46
N LEU A 228 10.36 14.05 -8.58
CA LEU A 228 9.69 14.23 -9.87
C LEU A 228 8.30 13.58 -9.84
N ASP A 229 7.32 14.23 -10.48
CA ASP A 229 6.02 13.64 -10.75
C ASP A 229 6.06 12.64 -11.91
N LEU A 230 5.14 11.66 -11.91
CA LEU A 230 4.94 10.72 -13.01
C LEU A 230 4.58 11.42 -14.34
N GLU A 231 4.01 12.60 -14.29
CA GLU A 231 3.58 13.34 -15.47
C GLU A 231 4.73 14.04 -16.23
N GLY A 232 5.99 13.79 -15.81
CA GLY A 232 7.16 14.29 -16.53
C GLY A 232 7.33 15.82 -16.46
N GLY A 233 6.59 16.47 -15.60
CA GLY A 233 6.73 17.89 -15.34
C GLY A 233 7.94 18.12 -14.44
N SER A 234 9.07 18.57 -15.01
CA SER A 234 10.11 19.23 -14.24
C SER A 234 9.53 20.48 -13.58
N VAL A 235 9.61 20.58 -12.27
CA VAL A 235 9.36 21.82 -11.54
C VAL A 235 10.55 22.74 -11.69
#